data_ea0eac9b40dab3c8581f96959003e0e1
#
_entry.id   ea0eac9b40dab3c8581f96959003e0e1
#
_cell.length_a   1.000
_cell.length_b   1.000
_cell.length_c   1.000
_cell.angle_alpha   90.00
_cell.angle_beta   90.00
_cell.angle_gamma   90.00
#
_symmetry.space_group_name_H-M   'P 1'
#
loop_
_entity.id
_entity.type
_entity.pdbx_description
1 polymer ?
#
loop_
_entity_poly.entity_id
_entity_poly.type
_entity_poly.pdbx_seq_one_letter_code
_entity_poly.pdbx_strand_id
1 'polypeptide(L)'
;PYIEGLRMDEANHPLTLMVTGLYGKELPNQNGAPWRLMVPWKYGFKSIKSIVSIRFTEREPLNTWKQLQASEYGFYANVNPAVSHPRWSQASERRLPSSLFNVNRRPTLPFNGYADEVAHLYAGMDLRKYY
;
A
#
# COMPACT_ATOMS: atom_id res chain seq x y z
N PRO A 1 -4.81 17.10 -7.28
CA PRO A 1 -3.68 16.38 -6.69
C PRO A 1 -4.09 15.02 -6.16
N TYR A 2 -3.15 14.07 -6.18
CA TYR A 2 -3.37 12.74 -5.64
C TYR A 2 -3.44 12.80 -4.10
N ILE A 3 -4.47 12.17 -3.52
CA ILE A 3 -4.73 12.16 -2.08
C ILE A 3 -4.78 10.72 -1.59
N GLU A 4 -4.08 10.45 -0.49
CA GLU A 4 -4.13 9.22 0.26
C GLU A 4 -4.25 9.49 1.76
N GLY A 5 -4.71 8.48 2.52
CA GLY A 5 -4.82 8.56 3.97
C GLY A 5 -4.40 7.26 4.65
N LEU A 6 -3.97 7.39 5.89
CA LEU A 6 -3.70 6.30 6.82
C LEU A 6 -4.41 6.58 8.15
N ARG A 7 -4.80 5.54 8.87
CA ARG A 7 -5.14 5.70 10.29
C ARG A 7 -3.89 6.10 11.08
N MET A 8 -4.07 6.73 12.23
CA MET A 8 -2.95 7.19 13.06
C MET A 8 -2.08 6.05 13.57
N ASP A 9 -2.66 4.90 13.87
CA ASP A 9 -1.90 3.70 14.27
C ASP A 9 -1.07 3.12 13.13
N GLU A 10 -1.59 3.13 11.89
CA GLU A 10 -0.85 2.77 10.69
C GLU A 10 0.28 3.77 10.40
N ALA A 11 -0.01 5.07 10.51
CA ALA A 11 0.95 6.13 10.25
C ALA A 11 2.12 6.14 11.26
N ASN A 12 1.86 5.77 12.51
CA ASN A 12 2.86 5.71 13.58
C ASN A 12 3.57 4.34 13.68
N HIS A 13 3.19 3.38 12.85
CA HIS A 13 3.80 2.05 12.89
C HIS A 13 5.27 2.10 12.43
N PRO A 14 6.22 1.36 13.08
CA PRO A 14 7.64 1.39 12.72
C PRO A 14 7.96 1.01 11.27
N LEU A 15 7.09 0.24 10.60
CA LEU A 15 7.23 -0.11 9.20
C LEU A 15 6.72 0.97 8.23
N THR A 16 6.06 2.01 8.72
CA THR A 16 5.66 3.16 7.90
C THR A 16 6.84 4.12 7.78
N LEU A 17 7.34 4.31 6.57
CA LEU A 17 8.56 5.06 6.32
C LEU A 17 8.31 6.28 5.44
N MET A 18 8.92 7.40 5.83
CA MET A 18 9.15 8.56 4.95
C MET A 18 10.48 8.37 4.24
N VAL A 19 10.45 8.12 2.95
CA VAL A 19 11.61 7.75 2.14
C VAL A 19 12.13 8.97 1.38
N THR A 20 13.43 9.24 1.53
CA THR A 20 14.13 10.37 0.89
C THR A 20 15.21 9.93 -0.09
N GLY A 21 15.55 8.63 -0.10
CA GLY A 21 16.62 8.08 -0.94
C GLY A 21 16.40 6.64 -1.34
N LEU A 22 17.20 6.19 -2.30
CA LEU A 22 17.18 4.82 -2.82
C LEU A 22 18.61 4.39 -3.15
N TYR A 23 19.04 3.23 -2.63
CA TYR A 23 20.40 2.70 -2.86
C TYR A 23 21.53 3.69 -2.55
N GLY A 24 21.42 4.43 -1.43
CA GLY A 24 22.42 5.40 -0.99
C GLY A 24 22.46 6.71 -1.81
N LYS A 25 21.45 6.98 -2.65
CA LYS A 25 21.31 8.20 -3.43
C LYS A 25 19.97 8.86 -3.15
N GLU A 26 19.86 10.13 -3.45
CA GLU A 26 18.59 10.87 -3.42
C GLU A 26 17.56 10.23 -4.36
N LEU A 27 16.28 10.35 -4.00
CA LEU A 27 15.19 9.85 -4.84
C LEU A 27 15.17 10.61 -6.19
N PRO A 28 15.13 9.90 -7.32
CA PRO A 28 14.76 10.51 -8.58
C PRO A 28 13.32 11.04 -8.55
N ASN A 29 13.03 12.11 -9.30
CA ASN A 29 11.69 12.71 -9.38
C ASN A 29 10.60 11.70 -9.71
N GLN A 30 10.83 10.82 -10.68
CA GLN A 30 9.89 9.76 -11.07
C GLN A 30 9.60 8.75 -9.95
N ASN A 31 10.52 8.60 -8.98
CA ASN A 31 10.37 7.70 -7.85
C ASN A 31 9.71 8.36 -6.64
N GLY A 32 9.44 9.67 -6.72
CA GLY A 32 8.68 10.40 -5.72
C GLY A 32 9.46 11.38 -4.88
N ALA A 33 10.57 11.95 -5.43
CA ALA A 33 11.29 13.03 -4.75
C ALA A 33 10.38 14.25 -4.46
N PRO A 34 10.66 15.06 -3.43
CA PRO A 34 11.75 14.86 -2.45
C PRO A 34 11.42 13.82 -1.38
N TRP A 35 10.14 13.57 -1.08
CA TRP A 35 9.66 12.64 -0.07
C TRP A 35 8.55 11.77 -0.62
N ARG A 36 8.62 10.51 -0.32
CA ARG A 36 7.53 9.57 -0.56
C ARG A 36 7.21 8.73 0.68
N LEU A 37 5.98 8.29 0.78
CA LEU A 37 5.56 7.31 1.76
C LEU A 37 5.91 5.89 1.29
N MET A 38 6.28 5.01 2.22
CA MET A 38 6.31 3.57 2.03
C MET A 38 5.56 2.89 3.15
N VAL A 39 4.57 2.06 2.79
CA VAL A 39 3.77 1.23 3.69
C VAL A 39 3.82 -0.19 3.15
N PRO A 40 4.80 -1.03 3.58
CA PRO A 40 5.16 -2.25 2.87
C PRO A 40 4.09 -3.35 2.90
N TRP A 41 3.16 -3.31 3.84
CA TRP A 41 2.07 -4.29 3.95
C TRP A 41 0.81 -3.95 3.15
N LYS A 42 0.81 -2.78 2.48
CA LYS A 42 -0.31 -2.29 1.67
C LYS A 42 0.02 -2.35 0.18
N TYR A 43 -1.01 -2.31 -0.64
CA TYR A 43 -0.82 -2.15 -2.08
C TYR A 43 -0.12 -0.84 -2.42
N GLY A 44 0.68 -0.85 -3.48
CA GLY A 44 1.62 0.22 -3.81
C GLY A 44 1.01 1.61 -3.99
N PHE A 45 -0.27 1.71 -4.36
CA PHE A 45 -0.93 3.00 -4.52
C PHE A 45 -1.10 3.78 -3.19
N LYS A 46 -1.04 3.08 -2.03
CA LYS A 46 -1.03 3.73 -0.71
C LYS A 46 0.29 4.43 -0.41
N SER A 47 1.36 4.05 -1.09
CA SER A 47 2.69 4.63 -0.91
C SER A 47 2.86 5.88 -1.79
N ILE A 48 2.16 6.96 -1.40
CA ILE A 48 2.10 8.23 -2.13
C ILE A 48 3.50 8.82 -2.40
N LYS A 49 3.68 9.38 -3.60
CA LYS A 49 4.92 10.01 -4.06
C LYS A 49 4.84 11.53 -4.03
N SER A 50 6.00 12.19 -3.96
CA SER A 50 6.13 13.65 -4.10
C SER A 50 5.20 14.41 -3.15
N ILE A 51 5.31 14.10 -1.86
CA ILE A 51 4.43 14.66 -0.83
C ILE A 51 4.64 16.17 -0.74
N VAL A 52 3.54 16.91 -0.86
CA VAL A 52 3.52 18.38 -0.78
C VAL A 52 2.74 18.90 0.42
N SER A 53 1.93 18.03 1.05
CA SER A 53 1.09 18.42 2.19
C SER A 53 0.75 17.19 3.03
N ILE A 54 0.78 17.34 4.35
CA ILE A 54 0.31 16.34 5.32
C ILE A 54 -0.74 17.04 6.18
N ARG A 55 -1.91 16.39 6.36
CA ARG A 55 -3.01 16.91 7.18
C ARG A 55 -3.48 15.85 8.16
N PHE A 56 -3.76 16.25 9.39
CA PHE A 56 -4.43 15.43 10.38
C PHE A 56 -5.93 15.74 10.36
N THR A 57 -6.76 14.71 10.32
CA THR A 57 -8.21 14.83 10.21
C THR A 57 -8.88 13.89 11.22
N GLU A 58 -10.03 14.29 11.76
CA GLU A 58 -10.84 13.47 12.66
C GLU A 58 -11.65 12.39 11.92
N ARG A 59 -11.86 12.58 10.63
CA ARG A 59 -12.67 11.69 9.79
C ARG A 59 -11.78 11.05 8.72
N GLU A 60 -12.13 9.80 8.34
CA GLU A 60 -11.50 9.13 7.21
C GLU A 60 -11.57 10.00 5.96
N PRO A 61 -10.43 10.39 5.37
CA PRO A 61 -10.43 11.18 4.14
C PRO A 61 -10.83 10.32 2.94
N LEU A 62 -11.50 10.94 1.99
CA LEU A 62 -11.77 10.31 0.71
C LEU A 62 -10.47 10.30 -0.11
N ASN A 63 -9.91 9.11 -0.36
CA ASN A 63 -8.71 8.97 -1.17
C ASN A 63 -9.02 8.99 -2.68
N THR A 64 -8.03 9.26 -3.49
CA THR A 64 -8.18 9.44 -4.95
C THR A 64 -8.80 8.22 -5.62
N TRP A 65 -8.32 7.01 -5.32
CA TRP A 65 -8.82 5.79 -5.97
C TRP A 65 -10.25 5.44 -5.55
N LYS A 66 -10.57 5.60 -4.26
CA LYS A 66 -11.95 5.42 -3.77
C LYS A 66 -12.92 6.44 -4.38
N GLN A 67 -12.45 7.67 -4.63
CA GLN A 67 -13.24 8.69 -5.32
C GLN A 67 -13.51 8.33 -6.78
N LEU A 68 -12.52 7.76 -7.47
CA LEU A 68 -12.62 7.41 -8.89
C LEU A 68 -13.36 6.09 -9.11
N GLN A 69 -13.17 5.10 -8.24
CA GLN A 69 -13.63 3.73 -8.45
C GLN A 69 -13.85 3.00 -7.12
N ALA A 70 -14.88 3.43 -6.37
CA ALA A 70 -15.19 2.93 -5.03
C ALA A 70 -15.52 1.43 -4.99
N SER A 71 -15.96 0.84 -6.10
CA SER A 71 -16.25 -0.59 -6.21
C SER A 71 -15.00 -1.47 -6.33
N GLU A 72 -13.84 -0.87 -6.59
CA GLU A 72 -12.58 -1.59 -6.83
C GLU A 72 -11.50 -1.28 -5.79
N TYR A 73 -11.52 -0.08 -5.18
CA TYR A 73 -10.47 0.39 -4.28
C TYR A 73 -11.04 0.83 -2.94
N GLY A 74 -10.57 0.18 -1.87
CA GLY A 74 -10.89 0.53 -0.50
C GLY A 74 -9.92 1.56 0.11
N PHE A 75 -10.21 1.95 1.34
CA PHE A 75 -9.36 2.87 2.10
C PHE A 75 -8.09 2.19 2.62
N TYR A 76 -8.22 0.99 3.19
CA TYR A 76 -7.10 0.32 3.86
C TYR A 76 -6.09 -0.23 2.88
N ALA A 77 -6.54 -0.85 1.79
CA ALA A 77 -5.72 -1.42 0.73
C ALA A 77 -4.58 -2.31 1.25
N ASN A 78 -4.86 -3.10 2.29
CA ASN A 78 -3.94 -4.10 2.80
C ASN A 78 -3.77 -5.22 1.78
N VAL A 79 -2.56 -5.73 1.59
CA VAL A 79 -2.33 -6.87 0.71
C VAL A 79 -3.05 -8.09 1.28
N ASN A 80 -4.09 -8.53 0.57
CA ASN A 80 -4.94 -9.64 0.98
C ASN A 80 -5.19 -10.61 -0.20
N PRO A 81 -4.49 -11.75 -0.25
CA PRO A 81 -4.65 -12.72 -1.34
C PRO A 81 -6.03 -13.40 -1.38
N ALA A 82 -6.80 -13.32 -0.28
CA ALA A 82 -8.16 -13.89 -0.21
C ALA A 82 -9.24 -12.98 -0.80
N VAL A 83 -8.89 -11.73 -1.13
CA VAL A 83 -9.80 -10.76 -1.77
C VAL A 83 -9.22 -10.37 -3.12
N SER A 84 -9.85 -10.84 -4.19
CA SER A 84 -9.42 -10.47 -5.55
C SER A 84 -9.94 -9.09 -5.94
N HIS A 85 -9.18 -8.39 -6.76
CA HIS A 85 -9.67 -7.23 -7.47
C HIS A 85 -10.75 -7.67 -8.47
N PRO A 86 -11.79 -6.86 -8.77
CA PRO A 86 -12.85 -7.25 -9.71
C PRO A 86 -12.35 -7.66 -11.11
N ARG A 87 -11.18 -7.19 -11.52
CA ARG A 87 -10.60 -7.42 -12.86
C ARG A 87 -9.44 -8.41 -12.89
N TRP A 88 -8.87 -8.80 -11.74
CA TRP A 88 -7.76 -9.77 -11.65
C TRP A 88 -7.68 -10.44 -10.29
N SER A 89 -6.97 -11.58 -10.25
CA SER A 89 -6.68 -12.29 -9.00
C SER A 89 -5.50 -11.66 -8.27
N GLN A 90 -5.61 -11.54 -6.94
CA GLN A 90 -4.55 -11.12 -6.02
C GLN A 90 -3.83 -12.29 -5.34
N ALA A 91 -4.19 -13.54 -5.69
CA ALA A 91 -3.68 -14.72 -5.00
C ALA A 91 -2.20 -15.03 -5.29
N SER A 92 -1.63 -14.47 -6.34
CA SER A 92 -0.22 -14.67 -6.68
C SER A 92 0.46 -13.39 -7.16
N GLU A 93 1.74 -13.30 -6.89
CA GLU A 93 2.60 -12.20 -7.30
C GLU A 93 3.75 -12.66 -8.19
N ARG A 94 4.30 -11.74 -8.97
CA ARG A 94 5.52 -11.95 -9.73
C ARG A 94 6.64 -11.13 -9.13
N ARG A 95 7.73 -11.79 -8.75
CA ARG A 95 8.93 -11.12 -8.25
C ARG A 95 9.87 -10.73 -9.36
N LEU A 96 10.52 -9.58 -9.20
CA LEU A 96 11.59 -9.12 -10.09
C LEU A 96 12.95 -9.55 -9.52
N PRO A 97 13.93 -9.86 -10.39
CA PRO A 97 13.82 -9.91 -11.86
C PRO A 97 13.02 -11.14 -12.33
N SER A 98 12.30 -10.96 -13.42
CA SER A 98 11.64 -12.07 -14.12
C SER A 98 11.83 -11.93 -15.62
N SER A 99 11.88 -13.06 -16.33
CA SER A 99 12.00 -13.12 -17.79
C SER A 99 10.90 -14.00 -18.40
N LEU A 100 10.80 -14.01 -19.71
CA LEU A 100 9.87 -14.90 -20.43
C LEU A 100 10.13 -16.39 -20.13
N PHE A 101 11.39 -16.75 -19.86
CA PHE A 101 11.81 -18.12 -19.57
C PHE A 101 11.84 -18.45 -18.06
N ASN A 102 11.81 -17.43 -17.20
CA ASN A 102 11.78 -17.59 -15.75
C ASN A 102 10.81 -16.61 -15.14
N VAL A 103 9.53 -17.01 -15.10
CA VAL A 103 8.47 -16.23 -14.45
C VAL A 103 8.55 -16.52 -12.95
N ASN A 104 9.26 -15.68 -12.21
CA ASN A 104 9.42 -15.79 -10.76
C ASN A 104 8.07 -15.47 -10.04
N ARG A 105 7.12 -16.42 -10.14
CA ARG A 105 5.78 -16.30 -9.57
C ARG A 105 5.68 -17.10 -8.29
N ARG A 106 5.03 -16.54 -7.28
CA ARG A 106 4.78 -17.18 -5.99
C ARG A 106 3.42 -16.78 -5.43
N PRO A 107 2.86 -17.53 -4.46
CA PRO A 107 1.68 -17.11 -3.72
C PRO A 107 1.93 -15.75 -3.04
N THR A 108 0.93 -14.88 -3.09
CA THR A 108 0.95 -13.61 -2.33
C THR A 108 0.71 -13.91 -0.86
N LEU A 109 1.53 -13.34 0.01
CA LEU A 109 1.35 -13.48 1.46
C LEU A 109 0.41 -12.38 2.00
N PRO A 110 -0.45 -12.69 3.00
CA PRO A 110 -1.22 -11.66 3.70
C PRO A 110 -0.32 -10.55 4.20
N PHE A 111 -0.78 -9.30 4.09
CA PHE A 111 -0.01 -8.12 4.45
C PHE A 111 1.39 -8.09 3.82
N ASN A 112 1.52 -8.67 2.62
CA ASN A 112 2.81 -8.78 1.91
C ASN A 112 3.90 -9.50 2.71
N GLY A 113 3.51 -10.37 3.65
CA GLY A 113 4.41 -11.10 4.54
C GLY A 113 4.68 -10.45 5.90
N TYR A 114 4.07 -9.32 6.20
CA TYR A 114 4.22 -8.59 7.48
C TYR A 114 3.05 -8.84 8.45
N ALA A 115 2.39 -10.00 8.34
CA ALA A 115 1.21 -10.30 9.18
C ALA A 115 1.54 -10.28 10.68
N ASP A 116 2.68 -10.83 11.08
CA ASP A 116 3.09 -10.89 12.49
C ASP A 116 3.26 -9.49 13.09
N GLU A 117 3.70 -8.51 12.29
CA GLU A 117 3.95 -7.15 12.74
C GLU A 117 2.70 -6.26 12.71
N VAL A 118 1.76 -6.50 11.78
CA VAL A 118 0.68 -5.51 11.52
C VAL A 118 -0.74 -6.04 11.64
N ALA A 119 -0.96 -7.38 11.67
CA ALA A 119 -2.33 -7.91 11.67
C ALA A 119 -3.13 -7.47 12.90
N HIS A 120 -2.48 -7.24 14.03
CA HIS A 120 -3.10 -6.77 15.27
C HIS A 120 -3.78 -5.39 15.12
N LEU A 121 -3.30 -4.53 14.21
CA LEU A 121 -3.91 -3.23 13.92
C LEU A 121 -5.35 -3.36 13.37
N TYR A 122 -5.67 -4.51 12.81
CA TYR A 122 -6.96 -4.79 12.17
C TYR A 122 -7.80 -5.81 12.93
N ALA A 123 -7.45 -6.07 14.20
CA ALA A 123 -8.20 -7.00 15.04
C ALA A 123 -9.68 -6.60 15.13
N GLY A 124 -10.57 -7.57 14.88
CA GLY A 124 -12.02 -7.33 14.88
C GLY A 124 -12.59 -6.72 13.60
N MET A 125 -11.76 -6.42 12.60
CA MET A 125 -12.22 -5.92 11.30
C MET A 125 -12.43 -7.07 10.29
N ASP A 126 -13.52 -7.02 9.55
CA ASP A 126 -13.72 -7.89 8.38
C ASP A 126 -12.94 -7.35 7.18
N LEU A 127 -11.77 -7.92 6.94
CA LEU A 127 -10.86 -7.50 5.86
C LEU A 127 -11.37 -7.84 4.44
N ARG A 128 -12.49 -8.54 4.30
CA ARG A 128 -13.18 -8.69 3.02
C ARG A 128 -14.04 -7.48 2.68
N LYS A 129 -14.52 -6.81 3.72
CA LYS A 129 -15.35 -5.60 3.63
C LYS A 129 -14.52 -4.32 3.71
N TYR A 130 -13.50 -4.34 4.56
CA TYR A 130 -12.60 -3.20 4.80
C TYR A 130 -11.27 -3.42 4.06
N TYR A 131 -11.33 -3.36 2.75
CA TYR A 131 -10.17 -3.49 1.87
C TYR A 131 -9.64 -2.15 1.36
#